data_7313455c5b3fc38fca839445cbae2cbb
#
_entry.id   7313455c5b3fc38fca839445cbae2cbb
#
_cell.length_a   1.000
_cell.length_b   1.000
_cell.length_c   1.000
_cell.angle_alpha   90.00
_cell.angle_beta   90.00
_cell.angle_gamma   90.00
#
_symmetry.space_group_name_H-M   'P 1'
#
loop_
_entity.id
_entity.type
_entity.pdbx_description
1 polymer ?
#
loop_
_entity_poly.entity_id
_entity_poly.type
_entity_poly.pdbx_seq_one_letter_code
_entity_poly.pdbx_strand_id
1 'polypeptide(L)'
;LASGHNVNVFVFDTEVYSNTGGQASKASNLGQVAQFAAAGKVTKKKSLAEIAMSYGYVYVAQVAMGANPAQTLKAIHEAEAYDGPSLIIGYSPCEMHSIKKGGMQNCQAEMKKAVECGYWNLFRFNPEAAAGKKFSLDSKEPAGGYQEFLMNEARYASLTRSFPERAEELFKENEQAAMDRYQHLLKLKTVYNEA
;
A
#
# COMPACT_ATOMS: atom_id res chain seq x y z
N LEU A 1 14.93 -11.42 -5.65
CA LEU A 1 15.36 -10.01 -5.83
C LEU A 1 16.84 -9.85 -5.49
N ALA A 2 17.29 -10.35 -4.33
CA ALA A 2 18.68 -10.20 -3.87
C ALA A 2 19.74 -10.86 -4.77
N SER A 3 19.35 -11.80 -5.63
CA SER A 3 20.29 -12.47 -6.56
C SER A 3 20.72 -11.58 -7.74
N GLY A 4 20.08 -10.46 -7.97
CA GLY A 4 20.34 -9.57 -9.10
C GLY A 4 19.90 -10.10 -10.48
N HIS A 5 19.23 -11.26 -10.51
CA HIS A 5 18.74 -11.79 -11.79
C HIS A 5 17.60 -10.95 -12.34
N ASN A 6 17.52 -10.84 -13.67
CA ASN A 6 16.43 -10.18 -14.36
C ASN A 6 15.15 -11.01 -14.20
N VAL A 7 14.34 -10.66 -13.21
CA VAL A 7 13.05 -11.27 -12.87
C VAL A 7 12.06 -10.20 -12.46
N ASN A 8 10.82 -10.35 -12.91
CA ASN A 8 9.70 -9.49 -12.50
C ASN A 8 8.89 -10.21 -11.43
N VAL A 9 8.77 -9.59 -10.24
CA VAL A 9 7.95 -10.09 -9.13
C VAL A 9 6.76 -9.17 -8.96
N PHE A 10 5.54 -9.70 -9.05
CA PHE A 10 4.32 -8.98 -8.78
C PHE A 10 3.70 -9.49 -7.47
N VAL A 11 3.55 -8.60 -6.49
CA VAL A 11 2.93 -8.88 -5.19
C VAL A 11 1.52 -8.31 -5.16
N PHE A 12 0.53 -9.16 -4.97
CA PHE A 12 -0.83 -8.77 -4.65
C PHE A 12 -0.93 -8.58 -3.13
N ASP A 13 -0.87 -7.34 -2.67
CA ASP A 13 -0.92 -7.03 -1.25
C ASP A 13 -2.37 -7.01 -0.74
N THR A 14 -2.79 -8.13 -0.21
CA THR A 14 -4.10 -8.32 0.44
C THR A 14 -4.08 -7.96 1.93
N GLU A 15 -2.92 -7.54 2.45
CA GLU A 15 -2.70 -7.08 3.83
C GLU A 15 -2.96 -8.13 4.93
N VAL A 16 -3.36 -9.33 4.57
CA VAL A 16 -3.55 -10.49 5.46
C VAL A 16 -3.08 -11.77 4.77
N TYR A 17 -2.96 -12.86 5.49
CA TYR A 17 -2.83 -14.20 4.91
C TYR A 17 -4.20 -14.69 4.45
N SER A 18 -4.64 -14.29 3.26
CA SER A 18 -6.02 -14.43 2.78
C SER A 18 -6.47 -15.88 2.66
N ASN A 19 -5.72 -16.70 1.93
CA ASN A 19 -6.11 -18.08 1.60
C ASN A 19 -6.04 -19.06 2.79
N THR A 20 -5.35 -18.72 3.87
CA THR A 20 -5.30 -19.53 5.09
C THR A 20 -6.33 -19.09 6.15
N GLY A 21 -7.16 -18.08 5.85
CA GLY A 21 -8.27 -17.65 6.68
C GLY A 21 -8.14 -16.27 7.32
N GLY A 22 -7.30 -15.39 6.79
CA GLY A 22 -7.29 -13.97 7.19
C GLY A 22 -6.47 -13.66 8.44
N GLN A 23 -5.35 -14.34 8.65
CA GLN A 23 -4.45 -14.05 9.77
C GLN A 23 -3.73 -12.72 9.56
N ALA A 24 -3.47 -12.02 10.67
CA ALA A 24 -2.68 -10.80 10.67
C ALA A 24 -1.25 -11.06 10.17
N SER A 25 -0.75 -10.17 9.34
CA SER A 25 0.61 -10.22 8.80
C SER A 25 1.39 -8.94 9.15
N LYS A 26 2.66 -8.89 8.75
CA LYS A 26 3.43 -7.63 8.81
C LYS A 26 2.93 -6.58 7.82
N ALA A 27 2.11 -6.99 6.84
CA ALA A 27 1.45 -6.11 5.87
C ALA A 27 0.10 -5.57 6.37
N SER A 28 -0.48 -6.08 7.46
CA SER A 28 -1.70 -5.53 8.06
C SER A 28 -1.45 -4.17 8.70
N ASN A 29 -2.38 -3.24 8.54
CA ASN A 29 -2.31 -1.90 9.10
C ASN A 29 -2.80 -1.82 10.56
N LEU A 30 -2.51 -0.71 11.22
CA LEU A 30 -3.01 -0.36 12.55
C LEU A 30 -4.55 -0.45 12.62
N GLY A 31 -5.07 -0.97 13.70
CA GLY A 31 -6.52 -1.08 13.93
C GLY A 31 -7.23 -2.14 13.08
N GLN A 32 -6.56 -2.80 12.14
CA GLN A 32 -7.15 -3.87 11.35
C GLN A 32 -7.42 -5.09 12.24
N VAL A 33 -8.66 -5.55 12.25
CA VAL A 33 -9.07 -6.82 12.87
C VAL A 33 -8.75 -7.96 11.91
N ALA A 34 -8.09 -8.98 12.42
CA ALA A 34 -7.74 -10.20 11.70
C ALA A 34 -7.61 -11.36 12.70
N GLN A 35 -7.48 -12.59 12.21
CA GLN A 35 -7.09 -13.69 13.11
C GLN A 35 -5.74 -13.37 13.75
N PHE A 36 -5.62 -13.65 15.05
CA PHE A 36 -4.51 -13.28 15.94
C PHE A 36 -4.36 -11.76 16.19
N ALA A 37 -5.33 -10.96 15.77
CA ALA A 37 -5.43 -9.53 16.05
C ALA A 37 -6.89 -9.10 16.26
N ALA A 38 -7.63 -9.82 17.12
CA ALA A 38 -9.05 -9.59 17.36
C ALA A 38 -9.35 -8.20 17.96
N ALA A 39 -8.43 -7.65 18.74
CA ALA A 39 -8.53 -6.31 19.34
C ALA A 39 -7.84 -5.22 18.49
N GLY A 40 -7.71 -5.45 17.18
CA GLY A 40 -7.01 -4.56 16.27
C GLY A 40 -5.48 -4.69 16.34
N LYS A 41 -4.83 -4.63 15.19
CA LYS A 41 -3.37 -4.66 15.11
C LYS A 41 -2.76 -3.38 15.64
N VAL A 42 -1.73 -3.49 16.49
CA VAL A 42 -1.08 -2.34 17.19
C VAL A 42 0.27 -1.93 16.57
N THR A 43 0.74 -2.65 15.55
CA THR A 43 2.01 -2.33 14.91
C THR A 43 1.79 -1.81 13.50
N LYS A 44 2.60 -0.83 13.08
CA LYS A 44 2.55 -0.26 11.72
C LYS A 44 2.85 -1.32 10.66
N LYS A 45 2.28 -1.15 9.48
CA LYS A 45 2.58 -1.94 8.28
C LYS A 45 4.05 -1.77 7.90
N LYS A 46 4.75 -2.88 7.60
CA LYS A 46 6.09 -2.80 7.01
C LYS A 46 6.03 -2.25 5.58
N SER A 47 7.01 -1.49 5.17
CA SER A 47 7.20 -1.08 3.80
C SER A 47 8.04 -2.11 3.04
N LEU A 48 7.38 -3.02 2.31
CA LEU A 48 8.07 -3.99 1.46
C LEU A 48 8.82 -3.27 0.33
N ALA A 49 8.26 -2.18 -0.18
CA ALA A 49 8.88 -1.36 -1.21
C ALA A 49 10.22 -0.80 -0.75
N GLU A 50 10.29 -0.15 0.41
CA GLU A 50 11.53 0.43 0.93
C GLU A 50 12.59 -0.62 1.25
N ILE A 51 12.16 -1.81 1.74
CA ILE A 51 13.07 -2.95 1.91
C ILE A 51 13.71 -3.33 0.57
N ALA A 52 12.93 -3.39 -0.52
CA ALA A 52 13.45 -3.70 -1.85
C ALA A 52 14.30 -2.55 -2.42
N MET A 53 13.89 -1.29 -2.22
CA MET A 53 14.68 -0.11 -2.63
C MET A 53 16.05 -0.06 -1.96
N SER A 54 16.18 -0.56 -0.73
CA SER A 54 17.45 -0.59 0.01
C SER A 54 18.55 -1.44 -0.63
N TYR A 55 18.21 -2.35 -1.56
CA TYR A 55 19.19 -3.07 -2.37
C TYR A 55 19.93 -2.18 -3.38
N GLY A 56 19.36 -1.04 -3.77
CA GLY A 56 19.99 -0.07 -4.67
C GLY A 56 19.99 -0.45 -6.17
N TYR A 57 19.60 -1.66 -6.52
CA TYR A 57 19.55 -2.18 -7.89
C TYR A 57 18.22 -2.88 -8.24
N VAL A 58 17.19 -2.71 -7.42
CA VAL A 58 15.85 -3.26 -7.67
C VAL A 58 14.94 -2.16 -8.16
N TYR A 59 14.31 -2.34 -9.33
CA TYR A 59 13.19 -1.49 -9.73
C TYR A 59 12.01 -1.76 -8.80
N VAL A 60 11.35 -0.72 -8.29
CA VAL A 60 10.22 -0.88 -7.37
C VAL A 60 9.06 0.02 -7.79
N ALA A 61 7.86 -0.55 -7.83
CA ALA A 61 6.64 0.22 -8.05
C ALA A 61 5.55 -0.17 -7.05
N GLN A 62 4.78 0.80 -6.62
CA GLN A 62 3.57 0.60 -5.85
C GLN A 62 2.37 1.12 -6.65
N VAL A 63 1.40 0.24 -6.90
CA VAL A 63 0.32 0.47 -7.87
C VAL A 63 -1.05 0.13 -7.28
N ALA A 64 -2.12 0.67 -7.88
CA ALA A 64 -3.50 0.29 -7.65
C ALA A 64 -4.29 0.47 -8.95
N MET A 65 -4.62 -0.63 -9.62
CA MET A 65 -5.25 -0.60 -10.94
C MET A 65 -6.57 0.16 -10.95
N GLY A 66 -7.41 -0.01 -9.93
CA GLY A 66 -8.69 0.70 -9.81
C GLY A 66 -8.56 2.21 -9.58
N ALA A 67 -7.41 2.67 -9.11
CA ALA A 67 -7.14 4.08 -8.90
C ALA A 67 -6.52 4.73 -10.15
N ASN A 68 -5.53 4.06 -10.75
CA ASN A 68 -4.82 4.58 -11.92
C ASN A 68 -4.30 3.44 -12.81
N PRO A 69 -5.11 2.94 -13.76
CA PRO A 69 -4.69 1.86 -14.65
C PRO A 69 -3.52 2.27 -15.56
N ALA A 70 -3.43 3.53 -15.97
CA ALA A 70 -2.32 4.00 -16.79
C ALA A 70 -0.98 3.97 -16.04
N GLN A 71 -0.96 4.33 -14.74
CA GLN A 71 0.23 4.23 -13.89
C GLN A 71 0.63 2.75 -13.69
N THR A 72 -0.34 1.86 -13.51
CA THR A 72 -0.09 0.42 -13.36
C THR A 72 0.54 -0.15 -14.63
N LEU A 73 -0.01 0.15 -15.81
CA LEU A 73 0.57 -0.29 -17.09
C LEU A 73 1.98 0.28 -17.30
N LYS A 74 2.17 1.56 -16.98
CA LYS A 74 3.50 2.19 -17.08
C LYS A 74 4.51 1.49 -16.17
N ALA A 75 4.15 1.17 -14.93
CA ALA A 75 5.01 0.45 -14.00
C ALA A 75 5.40 -0.95 -14.53
N ILE A 76 4.46 -1.66 -15.15
CA ILE A 76 4.72 -2.97 -15.77
C ILE A 76 5.70 -2.83 -16.95
N HIS A 77 5.47 -1.89 -17.87
CA HIS A 77 6.37 -1.66 -18.97
C HIS A 77 7.77 -1.24 -18.55
N GLU A 78 7.88 -0.40 -17.52
CA GLU A 78 9.18 0.00 -16.97
C GLU A 78 9.90 -1.21 -16.33
N ALA A 79 9.17 -2.07 -15.61
CA ALA A 79 9.73 -3.29 -15.01
C ALA A 79 10.18 -4.31 -16.06
N GLU A 80 9.43 -4.47 -17.15
CA GLU A 80 9.81 -5.36 -18.28
C GLU A 80 11.04 -4.85 -19.03
N ALA A 81 11.19 -3.53 -19.15
CA ALA A 81 12.33 -2.90 -19.83
C ALA A 81 13.58 -2.80 -18.92
N TYR A 82 13.44 -3.00 -17.61
CA TYR A 82 14.54 -2.90 -16.66
C TYR A 82 15.42 -4.15 -16.71
N ASP A 83 16.73 -3.98 -16.93
CA ASP A 83 17.68 -5.09 -16.97
C ASP A 83 18.17 -5.47 -15.57
N GLY A 84 17.27 -6.02 -14.77
CA GLY A 84 17.53 -6.41 -13.40
C GLY A 84 16.26 -6.87 -12.68
N PRO A 85 16.35 -7.15 -11.38
CA PRO A 85 15.18 -7.55 -10.61
C PRO A 85 14.21 -6.41 -10.43
N SER A 86 12.91 -6.68 -10.60
CA SER A 86 11.85 -5.72 -10.35
C SER A 86 10.81 -6.24 -9.37
N LEU A 87 10.22 -5.33 -8.60
CA LEU A 87 9.15 -5.59 -7.65
C LEU A 87 8.00 -4.61 -7.88
N ILE A 88 6.84 -5.12 -8.28
CA ILE A 88 5.60 -4.36 -8.35
C ILE A 88 4.69 -4.82 -7.21
N ILE A 89 4.20 -3.87 -6.39
CA ILE A 89 3.30 -4.14 -5.28
C ILE A 89 1.94 -3.52 -5.60
N GLY A 90 0.96 -4.36 -5.88
CA GLY A 90 -0.41 -3.94 -6.19
C GLY A 90 -1.31 -4.05 -4.96
N TYR A 91 -2.01 -2.95 -4.62
CA TYR A 91 -3.08 -3.02 -3.63
C TYR A 91 -4.18 -3.96 -4.14
N SER A 92 -4.50 -4.97 -3.36
CA SER A 92 -5.45 -6.01 -3.76
C SER A 92 -6.52 -6.24 -2.68
N PRO A 93 -7.64 -5.51 -2.71
CA PRO A 93 -8.77 -5.83 -1.87
C PRO A 93 -9.18 -7.29 -2.07
N CYS A 94 -9.45 -8.00 -0.99
CA CYS A 94 -9.94 -9.37 -1.00
C CYS A 94 -11.22 -9.49 -0.18
N GLU A 95 -11.87 -10.65 -0.21
CA GLU A 95 -13.09 -10.90 0.56
C GLU A 95 -12.92 -10.66 2.06
N MET A 96 -11.70 -10.87 2.59
CA MET A 96 -11.38 -10.63 4.01
C MET A 96 -11.43 -9.16 4.41
N HIS A 97 -11.41 -8.21 3.46
CA HIS A 97 -11.66 -6.79 3.72
C HIS A 97 -13.12 -6.54 4.05
N SER A 98 -14.03 -7.35 3.49
CA SER A 98 -15.48 -7.24 3.67
C SER A 98 -15.98 -5.82 3.42
N ILE A 99 -15.84 -5.37 2.16
CA ILE A 99 -16.30 -4.05 1.69
C ILE A 99 -17.82 -3.97 1.87
N LYS A 100 -18.29 -3.01 2.67
CA LYS A 100 -19.71 -2.92 3.05
C LYS A 100 -20.61 -2.48 1.91
N LYS A 101 -20.18 -1.49 1.12
CA LYS A 101 -20.97 -0.99 -0.01
C LYS A 101 -20.62 -1.77 -1.27
N GLY A 102 -21.51 -2.68 -1.68
CA GLY A 102 -21.41 -3.44 -2.92
C GLY A 102 -20.43 -4.62 -2.90
N GLY A 103 -19.81 -4.93 -1.76
CA GLY A 103 -18.89 -6.06 -1.64
C GLY A 103 -17.73 -5.99 -2.64
N MET A 104 -17.26 -7.15 -3.08
CA MET A 104 -16.12 -7.26 -4.01
C MET A 104 -16.39 -6.72 -5.42
N GLN A 105 -17.65 -6.51 -5.81
CA GLN A 105 -17.98 -5.84 -7.07
C GLN A 105 -17.44 -4.39 -7.11
N ASN A 106 -17.27 -3.78 -5.94
CA ASN A 106 -16.76 -2.42 -5.79
C ASN A 106 -15.25 -2.37 -5.46
N CYS A 107 -14.51 -3.47 -5.59
CA CYS A 107 -13.07 -3.49 -5.25
C CYS A 107 -12.24 -2.44 -6.02
N GLN A 108 -12.58 -2.15 -7.28
CA GLN A 108 -11.89 -1.11 -8.06
C GLN A 108 -12.18 0.30 -7.51
N ALA A 109 -13.43 0.57 -7.13
CA ALA A 109 -13.81 1.84 -6.50
C ALA A 109 -13.15 1.98 -5.11
N GLU A 110 -13.00 0.89 -4.37
CA GLU A 110 -12.32 0.87 -3.08
C GLU A 110 -10.82 1.14 -3.22
N MET A 111 -10.15 0.57 -4.24
CA MET A 111 -8.76 0.93 -4.59
C MET A 111 -8.60 2.42 -4.86
N LYS A 112 -9.54 3.02 -5.59
CA LYS A 112 -9.54 4.45 -5.90
C LYS A 112 -9.63 5.27 -4.62
N LYS A 113 -10.57 4.97 -3.74
CA LYS A 113 -10.74 5.65 -2.45
C LYS A 113 -9.49 5.50 -1.57
N ALA A 114 -8.90 4.30 -1.51
CA ALA A 114 -7.69 4.07 -0.75
C ALA A 114 -6.54 5.00 -1.20
N VAL A 115 -6.42 5.25 -2.50
CA VAL A 115 -5.42 6.19 -3.02
C VAL A 115 -5.80 7.64 -2.75
N GLU A 116 -7.05 8.02 -2.97
CA GLU A 116 -7.53 9.40 -2.78
C GLU A 116 -7.42 9.86 -1.33
N CYS A 117 -7.68 8.99 -0.35
CA CYS A 117 -7.56 9.32 1.06
C CYS A 117 -6.14 9.15 1.64
N GLY A 118 -5.18 8.65 0.86
CA GLY A 118 -3.80 8.43 1.31
C GLY A 118 -3.55 7.12 2.05
N TYR A 119 -4.54 6.22 2.12
CA TYR A 119 -4.35 4.89 2.67
C TYR A 119 -3.34 4.07 1.87
N TRP A 120 -3.32 4.24 0.55
CA TRP A 120 -2.37 3.65 -0.38
C TRP A 120 -1.74 4.73 -1.27
N ASN A 121 -0.42 4.70 -1.47
CA ASN A 121 0.28 5.66 -2.29
C ASN A 121 0.84 5.00 -3.55
N LEU A 122 0.77 5.68 -4.68
CA LEU A 122 1.32 5.23 -5.95
C LEU A 122 2.67 5.88 -6.17
N PHE A 123 3.69 5.10 -6.48
CA PHE A 123 5.02 5.59 -6.83
C PHE A 123 5.81 4.56 -7.64
N ARG A 124 6.89 5.02 -8.26
CA ARG A 124 7.86 4.19 -8.98
C ARG A 124 9.27 4.64 -8.65
N PHE A 125 10.15 3.67 -8.49
CA PHE A 125 11.57 3.87 -8.25
C PHE A 125 12.38 3.07 -9.26
N ASN A 126 13.17 3.76 -10.07
CA ASN A 126 14.12 3.16 -11.00
C ASN A 126 15.54 3.63 -10.63
N PRO A 127 16.38 2.76 -10.04
CA PRO A 127 17.72 3.14 -9.59
C PRO A 127 18.64 3.54 -10.75
N GLU A 128 18.40 3.05 -11.98
CA GLU A 128 19.21 3.32 -13.16
C GLU A 128 18.69 4.51 -13.99
N ALA A 129 17.60 5.13 -13.59
CA ALA A 129 17.10 6.31 -14.28
C ALA A 129 18.08 7.49 -14.13
N ALA A 130 18.07 8.38 -15.10
CA ALA A 130 18.87 9.62 -15.06
C ALA A 130 18.61 10.42 -13.77
N ALA A 131 19.60 11.18 -13.35
CA ALA A 131 19.50 12.10 -12.21
C ALA A 131 18.22 12.94 -12.31
N GLY A 132 17.54 13.13 -11.20
CA GLY A 132 16.26 13.83 -11.14
C GLY A 132 15.03 12.99 -11.52
N LYS A 133 15.20 11.72 -11.95
CA LYS A 133 14.11 10.85 -12.43
C LYS A 133 14.02 9.49 -11.76
N LYS A 134 14.86 9.23 -10.74
CA LYS A 134 14.91 7.92 -10.08
C LYS A 134 13.64 7.60 -9.29
N PHE A 135 13.02 8.60 -8.65
CA PHE A 135 11.81 8.43 -7.87
C PHE A 135 10.66 9.28 -8.40
N SER A 136 9.55 8.66 -8.73
CA SER A 136 8.31 9.31 -9.16
C SER A 136 7.21 9.05 -8.14
N LEU A 137 6.75 10.07 -7.42
CA LEU A 137 5.54 9.99 -6.61
C LEU A 137 4.35 10.28 -7.53
N ASP A 138 3.55 9.24 -7.82
CA ASP A 138 2.44 9.30 -8.77
C ASP A 138 1.10 9.64 -8.08
N SER A 139 1.02 9.48 -6.75
CA SER A 139 -0.11 9.94 -5.94
C SER A 139 -0.11 11.45 -5.80
N LYS A 140 -1.31 12.02 -5.83
CA LYS A 140 -1.57 13.39 -5.38
C LYS A 140 -1.57 13.45 -3.85
N GLU A 141 -1.58 14.67 -3.32
CA GLU A 141 -1.84 14.91 -1.90
C GLU A 141 -3.19 14.30 -1.48
N PRO A 142 -3.26 13.61 -0.31
CA PRO A 142 -4.51 13.04 0.18
C PRO A 142 -5.64 14.06 0.28
N ALA A 143 -6.81 13.70 -0.25
CA ALA A 143 -7.98 14.60 -0.32
C ALA A 143 -8.91 14.49 0.90
N GLY A 144 -8.52 13.74 1.95
CA GLY A 144 -9.36 13.47 3.12
C GLY A 144 -10.25 12.23 2.97
N GLY A 145 -11.20 12.05 3.89
CA GLY A 145 -12.10 10.88 3.88
C GLY A 145 -11.48 9.58 4.39
N TYR A 146 -10.36 9.66 5.12
CA TYR A 146 -9.63 8.48 5.60
C TYR A 146 -10.48 7.64 6.55
N GLN A 147 -11.12 8.26 7.54
CA GLN A 147 -11.97 7.56 8.50
C GLN A 147 -13.20 6.92 7.82
N GLU A 148 -13.77 7.60 6.82
CA GLU A 148 -14.87 7.05 6.02
C GLU A 148 -14.44 5.81 5.24
N PHE A 149 -13.23 5.83 4.66
CA PHE A 149 -12.64 4.67 4.00
C PHE A 149 -12.51 3.50 4.96
N LEU A 150 -11.93 3.69 6.16
CA LEU A 150 -11.81 2.63 7.16
C LEU A 150 -13.19 2.05 7.53
N MET A 151 -14.20 2.90 7.72
CA MET A 151 -15.55 2.46 8.10
C MET A 151 -16.28 1.71 6.98
N ASN A 152 -15.84 1.80 5.74
CA ASN A 152 -16.40 1.05 4.62
C ASN A 152 -15.94 -0.43 4.60
N GLU A 153 -14.91 -0.79 5.34
CA GLU A 153 -14.39 -2.14 5.43
C GLU A 153 -14.68 -2.76 6.80
N ALA A 154 -15.30 -3.96 6.82
CA ALA A 154 -15.66 -4.59 8.09
C ALA A 154 -14.46 -4.94 8.96
N ARG A 155 -13.30 -5.19 8.35
CA ARG A 155 -12.02 -5.44 9.07
C ARG A 155 -11.59 -4.30 9.99
N TYR A 156 -12.08 -3.08 9.78
CA TYR A 156 -11.92 -1.92 10.67
C TYR A 156 -13.18 -1.66 11.47
N ALA A 157 -14.32 -1.56 10.78
CA ALA A 157 -15.57 -1.19 11.40
C ALA A 157 -16.05 -2.19 12.48
N SER A 158 -15.60 -3.43 12.48
CA SER A 158 -15.89 -4.38 13.57
C SER A 158 -15.24 -3.98 14.89
N LEU A 159 -14.07 -3.33 14.84
CA LEU A 159 -13.37 -2.89 16.05
C LEU A 159 -14.17 -1.85 16.84
N THR A 160 -14.90 -0.95 16.15
CA THR A 160 -15.72 0.08 16.83
C THR A 160 -16.85 -0.51 17.68
N ARG A 161 -17.30 -1.73 17.35
CA ARG A 161 -18.35 -2.42 18.11
C ARG A 161 -17.77 -3.23 19.27
N SER A 162 -16.61 -3.85 19.05
CA SER A 162 -16.00 -4.76 20.04
C SER A 162 -15.10 -4.03 21.04
N PHE A 163 -14.42 -2.97 20.62
CA PHE A 163 -13.45 -2.21 21.41
C PHE A 163 -13.49 -0.72 20.99
N PRO A 164 -14.55 0.04 21.33
CA PRO A 164 -14.79 1.39 20.79
C PRO A 164 -13.68 2.39 21.12
N GLU A 165 -13.23 2.46 22.36
CA GLU A 165 -12.15 3.39 22.79
C GLU A 165 -10.85 3.08 22.06
N ARG A 166 -10.50 1.80 21.95
CA ARG A 166 -9.31 1.35 21.23
C ARG A 166 -9.40 1.59 19.73
N ALA A 167 -10.60 1.49 19.15
CA ALA A 167 -10.82 1.79 17.74
C ALA A 167 -10.55 3.27 17.46
N GLU A 168 -11.03 4.17 18.30
CA GLU A 168 -10.80 5.61 18.15
C GLU A 168 -9.30 5.95 18.16
N GLU A 169 -8.55 5.41 19.14
CA GLU A 169 -7.12 5.60 19.26
C GLU A 169 -6.37 5.06 18.03
N LEU A 170 -6.58 3.77 17.70
CA LEU A 170 -5.86 3.12 16.60
C LEU A 170 -6.19 3.68 15.22
N PHE A 171 -7.40 4.15 14.99
CA PHE A 171 -7.77 4.74 13.71
C PHE A 171 -7.19 6.15 13.54
N LYS A 172 -7.10 6.92 14.61
CA LYS A 172 -6.40 8.20 14.62
C LYS A 172 -4.91 8.02 14.35
N GLU A 173 -4.29 7.03 15.01
CA GLU A 173 -2.88 6.69 14.75
C GLU A 173 -2.65 6.19 13.32
N ASN A 174 -3.60 5.41 12.77
CA ASN A 174 -3.52 4.89 11.41
C ASN A 174 -3.56 6.03 10.38
N GLU A 175 -4.46 6.99 10.55
CA GLU A 175 -4.56 8.17 9.69
C GLU A 175 -3.29 9.02 9.79
N GLN A 176 -2.80 9.29 11.00
CA GLN A 176 -1.54 10.03 11.17
C GLN A 176 -0.37 9.31 10.51
N ALA A 177 -0.26 7.99 10.68
CA ALA A 177 0.78 7.19 10.04
C ALA A 177 0.70 7.22 8.50
N ALA A 178 -0.50 7.34 7.93
CA ALA A 178 -0.70 7.51 6.49
C ALA A 178 -0.22 8.88 6.01
N MET A 179 -0.51 9.95 6.75
CA MET A 179 0.00 11.29 6.43
C MET A 179 1.53 11.36 6.55
N ASP A 180 2.07 10.79 7.62
CA ASP A 180 3.53 10.71 7.83
C ASP A 180 4.21 9.95 6.69
N ARG A 181 3.60 8.85 6.21
CA ARG A 181 4.09 8.08 5.07
C ARG A 181 4.11 8.91 3.79
N TYR A 182 3.05 9.66 3.50
CA TYR A 182 3.03 10.54 2.34
C TYR A 182 4.14 11.60 2.39
N GLN A 183 4.33 12.24 3.55
CA GLN A 183 5.43 13.19 3.76
C GLN A 183 6.81 12.52 3.63
N HIS A 184 6.95 11.28 4.10
CA HIS A 184 8.17 10.50 3.92
C HIS A 184 8.46 10.22 2.44
N LEU A 185 7.45 9.85 1.63
CA LEU A 185 7.60 9.64 0.19
C LEU A 185 8.01 10.92 -0.56
N LEU A 186 7.54 12.09 -0.14
CA LEU A 186 8.01 13.38 -0.66
C LEU A 186 9.50 13.58 -0.37
N LYS A 187 9.95 13.26 0.85
CA LYS A 187 11.38 13.34 1.20
C LYS A 187 12.21 12.33 0.40
N LEU A 188 11.75 11.10 0.23
CA LEU A 188 12.43 10.10 -0.60
C LEU A 188 12.56 10.57 -2.05
N LYS A 189 11.53 11.23 -2.60
CA LYS A 189 11.59 11.83 -3.94
C LYS A 189 12.72 12.85 -4.04
N THR A 190 12.89 13.71 -3.04
CA THR A 190 13.99 14.68 -3.00
C THR A 190 15.33 13.95 -2.90
N VAL A 191 15.50 13.06 -1.93
CA VAL A 191 16.76 12.33 -1.69
C VAL A 191 17.22 11.55 -2.92
N TYR A 192 16.34 10.76 -3.54
CA TYR A 192 16.74 9.95 -4.70
C TYR A 192 16.90 10.73 -6.00
N ASN A 193 16.31 11.90 -6.11
CA ASN A 193 16.39 12.71 -7.33
C ASN A 193 17.51 13.76 -7.27
N GLU A 194 18.01 14.11 -6.07
CA GLU A 194 19.16 15.00 -5.91
C GLU A 194 20.50 14.22 -5.87
N ALA A 195 20.45 12.91 -5.67
CA ALA A 195 21.59 12.00 -5.73
C ALA A 195 21.78 11.46 -7.15
#